data_cc3bfb08b6194b01c12da9acb2743e21
#
_entry.id   cc3bfb08b6194b01c12da9acb2743e21
#
_cell.length_a   1.000
_cell.length_b   1.000
_cell.length_c   1.000
_cell.angle_alpha   90.00
_cell.angle_beta   90.00
_cell.angle_gamma   90.00
#
_symmetry.space_group_name_H-M   'P 1'
#
loop_
_entity.id
_entity.type
_entity.pdbx_description
1 polymer ?
#
loop_
_entity_poly.entity_id
_entity_poly.type
_entity_poly.pdbx_seq_one_letter_code
_entity_poly.pdbx_strand_id
1 'polypeptide(L)'
;MGRRRRREEEHENHERWLVSYADFITLLFAFFVVMYAISSVNEGKYKVLSNSLVNAFKNTTGEVGGQPMAIIQGAPIMPPKPVTKPDRQAPSQADEVRGVQREKMRNVAGDILQALQPLVAQGKVRVLETSRGVTIEINDSILFALGQASLQTESISALRAVAAVLADSDFPITIEGHTDNVPIATPQFPSNWELSAMRATTVLRLFNDSGVGAERLTAIGYGETRPVETNTSAEGRARNRRVSILIDSNRPEEPTELISKPLSQ
;
A
#
# COMPACT_ATOMS: atom_id res chain seq x y z
N MET A 1 -36.32 -19.34 84.05
CA MET A 1 -36.03 -20.25 82.97
C MET A 1 -35.82 -19.37 81.69
N GLY A 2 -34.57 -19.08 81.39
CA GLY A 2 -34.23 -18.18 80.24
C GLY A 2 -33.76 -19.05 79.06
N ARG A 3 -34.50 -19.02 77.96
CA ARG A 3 -34.23 -19.71 76.72
C ARG A 3 -33.21 -18.90 75.88
N ARG A 4 -31.91 -19.28 75.89
CA ARG A 4 -30.88 -18.74 75.03
C ARG A 4 -31.22 -19.10 73.57
N ARG A 5 -31.52 -18.10 72.74
CA ARG A 5 -31.56 -18.23 71.29
C ARG A 5 -30.13 -18.39 70.78
N ARG A 6 -29.87 -19.54 70.13
CA ARG A 6 -28.66 -19.83 69.41
C ARG A 6 -28.68 -18.94 68.16
N ARG A 7 -27.68 -18.07 68.01
CA ARG A 7 -27.44 -17.30 66.81
C ARG A 7 -26.85 -18.28 65.81
N GLU A 8 -27.54 -18.51 64.69
CA GLU A 8 -26.97 -19.19 63.53
C GLU A 8 -25.87 -18.32 62.99
N GLU A 9 -24.64 -18.82 62.90
CA GLU A 9 -23.52 -18.20 62.19
C GLU A 9 -23.83 -18.28 60.70
N GLU A 10 -24.05 -17.11 60.11
CA GLU A 10 -24.12 -16.97 58.65
C GLU A 10 -22.75 -17.43 58.10
N HIS A 11 -22.73 -18.55 57.39
CA HIS A 11 -21.60 -18.95 56.59
C HIS A 11 -21.38 -17.88 55.53
N GLU A 12 -20.36 -17.00 55.72
CA GLU A 12 -19.89 -16.11 54.66
C GLU A 12 -19.43 -16.98 53.48
N ASN A 13 -20.19 -16.92 52.40
CA ASN A 13 -19.83 -17.59 51.15
C ASN A 13 -18.57 -16.98 50.59
N HIS A 14 -17.41 -17.50 50.89
CA HIS A 14 -16.11 -17.08 50.35
C HIS A 14 -15.97 -17.30 48.84
N GLU A 15 -16.99 -17.86 48.18
CA GLU A 15 -16.98 -18.18 46.75
C GLU A 15 -17.65 -17.13 45.87
N ARG A 16 -18.11 -16.00 46.43
CA ARG A 16 -18.80 -14.94 45.66
C ARG A 16 -17.92 -14.31 44.56
N TRP A 17 -16.61 -14.30 44.79
CA TRP A 17 -15.65 -13.84 43.80
C TRP A 17 -15.59 -14.76 42.56
N LEU A 18 -15.86 -16.06 42.73
CA LEU A 18 -15.85 -17.07 41.69
C LEU A 18 -16.96 -16.81 40.64
N VAL A 19 -18.13 -16.33 41.10
CA VAL A 19 -19.23 -15.93 40.22
C VAL A 19 -18.83 -14.73 39.35
N SER A 20 -18.21 -13.71 39.94
CA SER A 20 -17.72 -12.53 39.18
C SER A 20 -16.60 -12.89 38.22
N TYR A 21 -15.73 -13.84 38.61
CA TYR A 21 -14.68 -14.35 37.73
C TYR A 21 -15.26 -15.14 36.57
N ALA A 22 -16.24 -16.01 36.80
CA ALA A 22 -16.91 -16.77 35.76
C ALA A 22 -17.64 -15.86 34.76
N ASP A 23 -18.31 -14.80 35.25
CA ASP A 23 -18.97 -13.82 34.40
C ASP A 23 -17.94 -13.06 33.50
N PHE A 24 -16.81 -12.63 34.08
CA PHE A 24 -15.74 -12.01 33.32
C PHE A 24 -15.18 -12.94 32.24
N ILE A 25 -14.94 -14.21 32.54
CA ILE A 25 -14.41 -15.16 31.54
C ILE A 25 -15.43 -15.43 30.43
N THR A 26 -16.73 -15.54 30.76
CA THR A 26 -17.77 -15.75 29.74
C THR A 26 -17.92 -14.55 28.82
N LEU A 27 -17.84 -13.33 29.36
CA LEU A 27 -17.83 -12.09 28.53
C LEU A 27 -16.59 -12.00 27.65
N LEU A 28 -15.41 -12.35 28.19
CA LEU A 28 -14.17 -12.37 27.44
C LEU A 28 -14.23 -13.40 26.29
N PHE A 29 -14.77 -14.59 26.58
CA PHE A 29 -14.96 -15.62 25.56
C PHE A 29 -15.93 -15.17 24.47
N ALA A 30 -17.07 -14.58 24.84
CA ALA A 30 -18.03 -14.03 23.89
C ALA A 30 -17.38 -12.94 23.00
N PHE A 31 -16.57 -12.06 23.59
CA PHE A 31 -15.82 -11.05 22.85
C PHE A 31 -14.87 -11.68 21.80
N PHE A 32 -14.11 -12.70 22.19
CA PHE A 32 -13.20 -13.36 21.24
C PHE A 32 -13.94 -14.12 20.15
N VAL A 33 -15.10 -14.73 20.44
CA VAL A 33 -15.94 -15.39 19.44
C VAL A 33 -16.46 -14.36 18.42
N VAL A 34 -16.93 -13.19 18.88
CA VAL A 34 -17.38 -12.11 17.98
C VAL A 34 -16.21 -11.57 17.16
N MET A 35 -15.06 -11.32 17.76
CA MET A 35 -13.86 -10.88 17.05
C MET A 35 -13.38 -11.90 16.02
N TYR A 36 -13.45 -13.20 16.35
CA TYR A 36 -13.13 -14.26 15.40
C TYR A 36 -14.13 -14.32 14.24
N ALA A 37 -15.42 -14.17 14.51
CA ALA A 37 -16.46 -14.14 13.48
C ALA A 37 -16.30 -12.94 12.53
N ILE A 38 -15.88 -11.77 13.03
CA ILE A 38 -15.59 -10.57 12.23
C ILE A 38 -14.25 -10.71 11.49
N SER A 39 -13.25 -11.34 12.11
CA SER A 39 -11.93 -11.57 11.50
C SER A 39 -11.98 -12.51 10.29
N SER A 40 -12.96 -13.42 10.24
CA SER A 40 -13.17 -14.33 9.12
C SER A 40 -13.95 -13.70 7.96
N VAL A 41 -14.12 -12.38 7.96
CA VAL A 41 -14.75 -11.65 6.84
C VAL A 41 -13.88 -11.79 5.60
N ASN A 42 -14.38 -12.59 4.68
CA ASN A 42 -13.71 -12.98 3.45
C ASN A 42 -13.62 -11.76 2.52
N GLU A 43 -12.41 -11.20 2.36
CA GLU A 43 -12.12 -10.06 1.46
C GLU A 43 -12.67 -10.28 0.03
N GLY A 44 -12.75 -11.54 -0.41
CA GLY A 44 -13.34 -11.90 -1.70
C GLY A 44 -14.81 -11.54 -1.82
N LYS A 45 -15.61 -11.70 -0.76
CA LYS A 45 -17.06 -11.36 -0.76
C LYS A 45 -17.29 -9.85 -0.75
N TYR A 46 -16.45 -9.09 -0.06
CA TYR A 46 -16.50 -7.62 -0.11
C TYR A 46 -16.13 -7.06 -1.47
N LYS A 47 -15.14 -7.64 -2.14
CA LYS A 47 -14.76 -7.25 -3.50
C LYS A 47 -15.87 -7.51 -4.51
N VAL A 48 -16.58 -8.64 -4.39
CA VAL A 48 -17.73 -8.96 -5.25
C VAL A 48 -18.90 -8.01 -4.99
N LEU A 49 -19.19 -7.67 -3.72
CA LEU A 49 -20.24 -6.73 -3.37
C LEU A 49 -19.91 -5.31 -3.85
N SER A 50 -18.69 -4.85 -3.65
CA SER A 50 -18.22 -3.54 -4.13
C SER A 50 -18.30 -3.43 -5.65
N ASN A 51 -17.86 -4.46 -6.38
CA ASN A 51 -17.92 -4.48 -7.85
C ASN A 51 -19.36 -4.52 -8.37
N SER A 52 -20.27 -5.25 -7.71
CA SER A 52 -21.68 -5.26 -8.11
C SER A 52 -22.39 -3.94 -7.82
N LEU A 53 -22.04 -3.24 -6.73
CA LEU A 53 -22.53 -1.89 -6.47
C LEU A 53 -22.02 -0.88 -7.50
N VAL A 54 -20.72 -0.90 -7.79
CA VAL A 54 -20.12 0.00 -8.82
C VAL A 54 -20.75 -0.25 -10.20
N ASN A 55 -21.00 -1.51 -10.58
CA ASN A 55 -21.64 -1.83 -11.84
C ASN A 55 -23.12 -1.43 -11.88
N ALA A 56 -23.85 -1.56 -10.76
CA ALA A 56 -25.24 -1.10 -10.65
C ALA A 56 -25.34 0.43 -10.78
N PHE A 57 -24.38 1.18 -10.23
CA PHE A 57 -24.35 2.64 -10.34
C PHE A 57 -23.76 3.14 -11.67
N LYS A 58 -22.85 2.42 -12.33
CA LYS A 58 -22.35 2.78 -13.66
C LYS A 58 -23.40 2.67 -14.75
N ASN A 59 -24.36 1.73 -14.63
CA ASN A 59 -25.44 1.56 -15.62
C ASN A 59 -26.55 2.63 -15.52
N THR A 60 -26.49 3.53 -14.51
CA THR A 60 -27.47 4.61 -14.35
C THR A 60 -27.04 5.95 -14.96
N THR A 61 -25.81 6.06 -15.53
CA THR A 61 -25.32 7.29 -16.16
C THR A 61 -25.17 7.22 -17.69
N GLY A 62 -25.87 6.28 -18.33
CA GLY A 62 -25.90 6.12 -19.79
C GLY A 62 -27.30 6.37 -20.37
N GLU A 63 -27.47 7.51 -21.01
CA GLU A 63 -28.57 7.92 -21.91
C GLU A 63 -29.95 8.21 -21.29
N VAL A 64 -30.19 9.50 -21.23
CA VAL A 64 -31.52 10.14 -21.20
C VAL A 64 -32.24 9.86 -22.51
N GLY A 65 -33.08 8.83 -22.52
CA GLY A 65 -34.06 8.53 -23.55
C GLY A 65 -35.32 8.02 -22.86
N GLY A 66 -36.27 8.93 -22.62
CA GLY A 66 -37.44 8.68 -21.80
C GLY A 66 -38.31 7.53 -22.29
N GLN A 67 -38.57 6.57 -21.39
CA GLN A 67 -39.86 5.88 -21.33
C GLN A 67 -40.23 5.60 -19.86
N PRO A 68 -41.47 5.86 -19.45
CA PRO A 68 -41.90 5.65 -18.08
C PRO A 68 -41.97 4.16 -17.76
N MET A 69 -41.39 3.77 -16.64
CA MET A 69 -41.46 2.41 -16.10
C MET A 69 -42.92 2.08 -15.77
N ALA A 70 -43.57 1.29 -16.62
CA ALA A 70 -44.88 0.73 -16.35
C ALA A 70 -44.75 -0.27 -15.18
N ILE A 71 -45.43 0.02 -14.08
CA ILE A 71 -45.63 -0.94 -12.99
C ILE A 71 -46.54 -2.04 -13.51
N ILE A 72 -45.98 -3.16 -13.91
CA ILE A 72 -46.77 -4.34 -14.30
C ILE A 72 -47.16 -5.09 -13.03
N GLN A 73 -48.39 -4.86 -12.56
CA GLN A 73 -49.08 -5.76 -11.64
C GLN A 73 -49.40 -7.05 -12.35
N GLY A 74 -48.89 -8.18 -11.79
CA GLY A 74 -49.38 -9.53 -12.19
C GLY A 74 -48.53 -10.26 -13.24
N ALA A 75 -47.24 -10.53 -12.96
CA ALA A 75 -46.50 -11.55 -13.70
C ALA A 75 -46.61 -12.90 -12.99
N PRO A 76 -46.89 -14.01 -13.71
CA PRO A 76 -46.89 -15.36 -13.13
C PRO A 76 -45.47 -15.71 -12.66
N ILE A 77 -45.38 -16.34 -11.49
CA ILE A 77 -44.13 -16.83 -10.90
C ILE A 77 -43.56 -17.93 -11.83
N MET A 78 -42.59 -17.55 -12.66
CA MET A 78 -41.83 -18.57 -13.40
C MET A 78 -40.89 -19.28 -12.41
N PRO A 79 -40.76 -20.61 -12.47
CA PRO A 79 -39.77 -21.32 -11.66
C PRO A 79 -38.37 -20.82 -11.96
N PRO A 80 -37.46 -20.71 -10.94
CA PRO A 80 -36.13 -20.24 -11.17
C PRO A 80 -35.42 -21.12 -12.19
N LYS A 81 -34.94 -20.52 -13.27
CA LYS A 81 -34.06 -21.22 -14.21
C LYS A 81 -32.87 -21.78 -13.42
N PRO A 82 -32.43 -23.03 -13.67
CA PRO A 82 -31.24 -23.55 -13.02
C PRO A 82 -30.11 -22.55 -13.26
N VAL A 83 -29.45 -22.11 -12.15
CA VAL A 83 -28.28 -21.26 -12.18
C VAL A 83 -27.19 -22.08 -12.89
N THR A 84 -27.09 -21.93 -14.19
CA THR A 84 -25.89 -22.37 -14.90
C THR A 84 -24.72 -21.68 -14.25
N LYS A 85 -23.72 -22.46 -13.77
CA LYS A 85 -22.46 -21.95 -13.26
C LYS A 85 -22.02 -20.84 -14.21
N PRO A 86 -21.63 -19.66 -13.72
CA PRO A 86 -21.15 -18.61 -14.61
C PRO A 86 -20.09 -19.25 -15.49
N ASP A 87 -20.36 -19.30 -16.78
CA ASP A 87 -19.38 -19.67 -17.79
C ASP A 87 -18.12 -18.87 -17.42
N ARG A 88 -17.00 -19.57 -17.24
CA ARG A 88 -15.72 -18.90 -17.11
C ARG A 88 -15.55 -18.13 -18.42
N GLN A 89 -15.98 -16.87 -18.41
CA GLN A 89 -15.69 -15.97 -19.51
C GLN A 89 -14.18 -16.07 -19.74
N ALA A 90 -13.81 -16.44 -20.94
CA ALA A 90 -12.43 -16.43 -21.35
C ALA A 90 -11.81 -15.10 -20.90
N PRO A 91 -10.58 -15.09 -20.34
CA PRO A 91 -9.97 -13.88 -19.85
C PRO A 91 -10.04 -12.83 -20.96
N SER A 92 -10.50 -11.63 -20.61
CA SER A 92 -10.54 -10.55 -21.59
C SER A 92 -9.11 -10.22 -22.02
N GLN A 93 -8.91 -9.73 -23.24
CA GLN A 93 -7.58 -9.31 -23.70
C GLN A 93 -6.91 -8.36 -22.69
N ALA A 94 -7.69 -7.56 -21.98
CA ALA A 94 -7.20 -6.69 -20.90
C ALA A 94 -6.68 -7.48 -19.68
N ASP A 95 -7.28 -8.62 -19.35
CA ASP A 95 -6.83 -9.48 -18.24
C ASP A 95 -5.57 -10.26 -18.61
N GLU A 96 -5.44 -10.67 -19.86
CA GLU A 96 -4.22 -11.30 -20.39
C GLU A 96 -3.05 -10.32 -20.38
N VAL A 97 -3.24 -9.09 -20.87
CA VAL A 97 -2.22 -8.03 -20.85
C VAL A 97 -1.78 -7.71 -19.42
N ARG A 98 -2.73 -7.59 -18.49
CA ARG A 98 -2.41 -7.38 -17.06
C ARG A 98 -1.66 -8.56 -16.45
N GLY A 99 -1.97 -9.79 -16.87
CA GLY A 99 -1.27 -10.98 -16.43
C GLY A 99 0.20 -10.96 -16.84
N VAL A 100 0.47 -10.70 -18.12
CA VAL A 100 1.82 -10.58 -18.68
C VAL A 100 2.61 -9.45 -18.00
N GLN A 101 1.97 -8.31 -17.74
CA GLN A 101 2.60 -7.17 -17.08
C GLN A 101 3.01 -7.50 -15.63
N ARG A 102 2.16 -8.22 -14.89
CA ARG A 102 2.49 -8.70 -13.54
C ARG A 102 3.64 -9.69 -13.53
N GLU A 103 3.69 -10.58 -14.50
CA GLU A 103 4.79 -11.56 -14.61
C GLU A 103 6.11 -10.86 -14.91
N LYS A 104 6.12 -9.90 -15.86
CA LYS A 104 7.30 -9.07 -16.13
C LYS A 104 7.77 -8.32 -14.88
N MET A 105 6.86 -7.70 -14.13
CA MET A 105 7.19 -6.99 -12.88
C MET A 105 7.77 -7.93 -11.83
N ARG A 106 7.24 -9.14 -11.70
CA ARG A 106 7.76 -10.14 -10.76
C ARG A 106 9.16 -10.60 -11.13
N ASN A 107 9.45 -10.77 -12.42
CA ASN A 107 10.79 -11.12 -12.89
C ASN A 107 11.78 -10.00 -12.57
N VAL A 108 11.44 -8.75 -12.89
CA VAL A 108 12.24 -7.56 -12.52
C VAL A 108 12.48 -7.49 -11.01
N ALA A 109 11.46 -7.76 -10.20
CA ALA A 109 11.61 -7.78 -8.73
C ALA A 109 12.57 -8.88 -8.27
N GLY A 110 12.51 -10.06 -8.89
CA GLY A 110 13.43 -11.18 -8.61
C GLY A 110 14.88 -10.83 -8.94
N ASP A 111 15.13 -10.26 -10.11
CA ASP A 111 16.46 -9.87 -10.57
C ASP A 111 17.05 -8.76 -9.69
N ILE A 112 16.23 -7.78 -9.28
CA ILE A 112 16.63 -6.74 -8.33
C ILE A 112 16.98 -7.34 -6.96
N LEU A 113 16.17 -8.26 -6.44
CA LEU A 113 16.44 -8.94 -5.17
C LEU A 113 17.75 -9.72 -5.23
N GLN A 114 18.03 -10.39 -6.34
CA GLN A 114 19.29 -11.09 -6.55
C GLN A 114 20.47 -10.12 -6.60
N ALA A 115 20.35 -9.01 -7.33
CA ALA A 115 21.41 -8.00 -7.44
C ALA A 115 21.71 -7.32 -6.09
N LEU A 116 20.70 -7.13 -5.25
CA LEU A 116 20.81 -6.44 -3.96
C LEU A 116 20.92 -7.39 -2.76
N GLN A 117 20.96 -8.70 -2.96
CA GLN A 117 20.98 -9.71 -1.89
C GLN A 117 21.97 -9.40 -0.76
N PRO A 118 23.23 -8.99 -1.02
CA PRO A 118 24.19 -8.68 0.05
C PRO A 118 23.75 -7.50 0.93
N LEU A 119 23.08 -6.50 0.37
CA LEU A 119 22.61 -5.31 1.09
C LEU A 119 21.29 -5.58 1.81
N VAL A 120 20.43 -6.41 1.24
CA VAL A 120 19.19 -6.88 1.87
C VAL A 120 19.49 -7.72 3.12
N ALA A 121 20.47 -8.65 3.02
CA ALA A 121 20.92 -9.48 4.14
C ALA A 121 21.49 -8.64 5.31
N GLN A 122 22.06 -7.48 5.03
CA GLN A 122 22.55 -6.53 6.04
C GLN A 122 21.45 -5.58 6.59
N GLY A 123 20.19 -5.72 6.13
CA GLY A 123 19.09 -4.84 6.52
C GLY A 123 19.21 -3.39 6.01
N LYS A 124 20.11 -3.15 5.05
CA LYS A 124 20.40 -1.82 4.50
C LYS A 124 19.47 -1.43 3.35
N VAL A 125 18.88 -2.43 2.69
CA VAL A 125 17.94 -2.30 1.59
C VAL A 125 16.72 -3.16 1.89
N ARG A 126 15.53 -2.65 1.55
CA ARG A 126 14.25 -3.36 1.62
C ARG A 126 13.61 -3.32 0.24
N VAL A 127 13.07 -4.44 -0.20
CA VAL A 127 12.29 -4.53 -1.44
C VAL A 127 10.86 -4.89 -1.05
N LEU A 128 9.92 -4.07 -1.45
CA LEU A 128 8.51 -4.17 -1.10
C LEU A 128 7.69 -4.30 -2.39
N GLU A 129 6.84 -5.32 -2.47
CA GLU A 129 5.84 -5.42 -3.52
C GLU A 129 4.54 -4.74 -3.05
N THR A 130 4.00 -3.85 -3.87
CA THR A 130 2.77 -3.10 -3.60
C THR A 130 1.77 -3.28 -4.74
N SER A 131 0.55 -2.80 -4.58
CA SER A 131 -0.44 -2.78 -5.66
C SER A 131 -0.04 -1.92 -6.86
N ARG A 132 0.86 -0.96 -6.67
CA ARG A 132 1.39 -0.08 -7.71
C ARG A 132 2.58 -0.69 -8.45
N GLY A 133 3.31 -1.59 -7.83
CA GLY A 133 4.52 -2.18 -8.39
C GLY A 133 5.52 -2.54 -7.31
N VAL A 134 6.81 -2.38 -7.58
CA VAL A 134 7.91 -2.72 -6.68
C VAL A 134 8.57 -1.45 -6.16
N THR A 135 8.80 -1.38 -4.85
CA THR A 135 9.51 -0.27 -4.20
C THR A 135 10.79 -0.80 -3.55
N ILE A 136 11.91 -0.18 -3.87
CA ILE A 136 13.22 -0.44 -3.25
C ILE A 136 13.51 0.70 -2.29
N GLU A 137 13.57 0.44 -1.00
CA GLU A 137 13.96 1.41 0.02
C GLU A 137 15.43 1.20 0.40
N ILE A 138 16.24 2.25 0.25
CA ILE A 138 17.67 2.24 0.56
C ILE A 138 17.94 3.29 1.63
N ASN A 139 18.58 2.90 2.72
CA ASN A 139 18.98 3.85 3.76
C ASN A 139 19.98 4.87 3.20
N ASP A 140 19.79 6.16 3.52
CA ASP A 140 20.63 7.25 2.99
C ASP A 140 22.09 7.11 3.40
N SER A 141 22.39 6.58 4.59
CA SER A 141 23.74 6.41 5.10
C SER A 141 24.64 5.50 4.26
N ILE A 142 24.04 4.68 3.41
CA ILE A 142 24.77 3.82 2.45
C ILE A 142 25.08 4.61 1.18
N LEU A 143 24.15 5.45 0.78
CA LEU A 143 24.24 6.20 -0.47
C LEU A 143 25.07 7.46 -0.35
N PHE A 144 24.96 8.16 0.79
CA PHE A 144 25.47 9.50 0.96
C PHE A 144 26.19 9.69 2.30
N ALA A 145 27.20 10.56 2.33
CA ALA A 145 27.72 11.07 3.60
C ALA A 145 26.70 12.02 4.26
N LEU A 146 26.87 12.26 5.57
CA LEU A 146 25.96 13.10 6.34
C LEU A 146 25.85 14.51 5.73
N GLY A 147 24.63 14.98 5.49
CA GLY A 147 24.37 16.28 4.89
C GLY A 147 24.84 16.44 3.44
N GLN A 148 25.22 15.36 2.77
CA GLN A 148 25.68 15.36 1.38
C GLN A 148 24.64 14.72 0.45
N ALA A 149 24.75 15.06 -0.83
CA ALA A 149 23.97 14.43 -1.91
C ALA A 149 24.86 13.76 -2.99
N SER A 150 26.18 13.72 -2.77
CA SER A 150 27.10 12.97 -3.62
C SER A 150 27.14 11.51 -3.19
N LEU A 151 27.01 10.59 -4.18
CA LEU A 151 27.04 9.14 -3.92
C LEU A 151 28.40 8.68 -3.42
N GLN A 152 28.38 7.78 -2.45
CA GLN A 152 29.59 7.07 -1.98
C GLN A 152 30.00 6.02 -3.03
N THR A 153 31.30 5.82 -3.17
CA THR A 153 31.87 4.91 -4.19
C THR A 153 31.32 3.49 -4.07
N GLU A 154 31.13 3.02 -2.83
CA GLU A 154 30.63 1.67 -2.54
C GLU A 154 29.20 1.46 -3.00
N SER A 155 28.36 2.53 -2.97
CA SER A 155 26.96 2.44 -3.37
C SER A 155 26.75 2.49 -4.89
N ILE A 156 27.69 3.07 -5.63
CA ILE A 156 27.60 3.22 -7.08
C ILE A 156 27.48 1.88 -7.78
N SER A 157 28.27 0.89 -7.37
CA SER A 157 28.26 -0.44 -7.98
C SER A 157 26.91 -1.15 -7.81
N ALA A 158 26.31 -1.07 -6.61
CA ALA A 158 25.01 -1.66 -6.32
C ALA A 158 23.88 -0.95 -7.09
N LEU A 159 23.91 0.38 -7.14
CA LEU A 159 22.92 1.14 -7.92
C LEU A 159 23.04 0.89 -9.42
N ARG A 160 24.24 0.72 -9.96
CA ARG A 160 24.44 0.33 -11.36
C ARG A 160 23.91 -1.06 -11.68
N ALA A 161 24.04 -2.02 -10.75
CA ALA A 161 23.44 -3.33 -10.93
C ALA A 161 21.91 -3.27 -11.02
N VAL A 162 21.28 -2.43 -10.17
CA VAL A 162 19.83 -2.15 -10.26
C VAL A 162 19.48 -1.45 -11.58
N ALA A 163 20.26 -0.45 -11.98
CA ALA A 163 20.04 0.27 -13.23
C ALA A 163 20.12 -0.64 -14.45
N ALA A 164 21.05 -1.60 -14.47
CA ALA A 164 21.18 -2.58 -15.56
C ALA A 164 19.90 -3.45 -15.69
N VAL A 165 19.35 -3.94 -14.58
CA VAL A 165 18.07 -4.68 -14.59
C VAL A 165 16.93 -3.80 -15.09
N LEU A 166 16.90 -2.53 -14.68
CA LEU A 166 15.85 -1.59 -15.05
C LEU A 166 15.97 -1.08 -16.49
N ALA A 167 17.17 -1.07 -17.07
CA ALA A 167 17.40 -0.65 -18.46
C ALA A 167 16.66 -1.56 -19.45
N ASP A 168 16.59 -2.88 -19.15
CA ASP A 168 15.90 -3.87 -19.99
C ASP A 168 14.37 -3.88 -19.80
N SER A 169 13.83 -3.06 -18.89
CA SER A 169 12.41 -2.98 -18.62
C SER A 169 11.78 -1.71 -19.22
N ASP A 170 10.45 -1.72 -19.41
CA ASP A 170 9.69 -0.57 -19.91
C ASP A 170 8.92 0.20 -18.82
N PHE A 171 9.13 -0.17 -17.54
CA PHE A 171 8.36 0.40 -16.44
C PHE A 171 8.81 1.82 -16.12
N PRO A 172 7.87 2.74 -15.78
CA PRO A 172 8.18 4.04 -15.23
C PRO A 172 8.85 3.91 -13.87
N ILE A 173 9.82 4.77 -13.59
CA ILE A 173 10.63 4.73 -12.36
C ILE A 173 10.55 6.10 -11.69
N THR A 174 10.09 6.11 -10.45
CA THR A 174 10.08 7.31 -9.61
C THR A 174 11.07 7.15 -8.47
N ILE A 175 12.00 8.08 -8.35
CA ILE A 175 13.01 8.12 -7.29
C ILE A 175 12.61 9.19 -6.29
N GLU A 176 12.35 8.77 -5.05
CA GLU A 176 11.85 9.63 -3.98
C GLU A 176 12.93 9.79 -2.91
N GLY A 177 13.27 11.05 -2.59
CA GLY A 177 14.18 11.38 -1.50
C GLY A 177 13.42 11.77 -0.24
N HIS A 178 13.85 11.23 0.92
CA HIS A 178 13.26 11.49 2.23
C HIS A 178 14.34 11.83 3.25
N THR A 179 14.00 12.69 4.21
CA THR A 179 14.86 13.02 5.36
C THR A 179 14.15 12.66 6.67
N ASP A 180 14.87 12.75 7.76
CA ASP A 180 14.26 12.85 9.09
C ASP A 180 13.81 14.30 9.36
N ASN A 181 13.28 14.55 10.55
CA ASN A 181 12.81 15.88 10.97
C ASN A 181 13.91 16.79 11.53
N VAL A 182 15.18 16.40 11.45
CA VAL A 182 16.28 17.28 11.87
C VAL A 182 16.51 18.31 10.78
N PRO A 183 16.37 19.62 11.08
CA PRO A 183 16.55 20.65 10.08
C PRO A 183 17.98 20.70 9.57
N ILE A 184 18.14 20.89 8.26
CA ILE A 184 19.41 21.24 7.64
C ILE A 184 19.34 22.68 7.14
N ALA A 185 20.42 23.43 7.30
CA ALA A 185 20.59 24.75 6.73
C ALA A 185 22.06 24.97 6.37
N THR A 186 22.39 24.73 5.11
CA THR A 186 23.72 24.92 4.56
C THR A 186 23.64 25.81 3.32
N PRO A 187 24.76 26.43 2.87
CA PRO A 187 24.76 27.20 1.61
C PRO A 187 24.32 26.36 0.41
N GLN A 188 24.53 25.04 0.43
CA GLN A 188 24.16 24.13 -0.65
C GLN A 188 22.72 23.62 -0.51
N PHE A 189 22.25 23.42 0.71
CA PHE A 189 20.92 22.91 1.01
C PHE A 189 20.25 23.78 2.07
N PRO A 190 19.43 24.76 1.66
CA PRO A 190 18.72 25.64 2.59
C PRO A 190 17.75 24.91 3.51
N SER A 191 17.17 23.80 3.04
CA SER A 191 16.24 22.98 3.81
C SER A 191 16.31 21.49 3.43
N ASN A 192 15.55 20.67 4.15
CA ASN A 192 15.37 19.25 3.85
C ASN A 192 14.75 18.98 2.48
N TRP A 193 14.02 19.95 1.92
CA TRP A 193 13.44 19.84 0.60
C TRP A 193 14.53 19.78 -0.48
N GLU A 194 15.46 20.70 -0.48
CA GLU A 194 16.56 20.74 -1.46
C GLU A 194 17.48 19.54 -1.31
N LEU A 195 17.81 19.15 -0.06
CA LEU A 195 18.63 17.97 0.20
C LEU A 195 17.98 16.69 -0.37
N SER A 196 16.70 16.47 -0.07
CA SER A 196 15.98 15.27 -0.52
C SER A 196 15.82 15.23 -2.04
N ALA A 197 15.49 16.38 -2.66
CA ALA A 197 15.36 16.48 -4.11
C ALA A 197 16.70 16.25 -4.83
N MET A 198 17.79 16.82 -4.30
CA MET A 198 19.13 16.63 -4.88
C MET A 198 19.59 15.18 -4.77
N ARG A 199 19.34 14.51 -3.64
CA ARG A 199 19.63 13.09 -3.46
C ARG A 199 18.90 12.20 -4.46
N ALA A 200 17.60 12.43 -4.65
CA ALA A 200 16.81 11.74 -5.66
C ALA A 200 17.35 11.97 -7.07
N THR A 201 17.68 13.23 -7.41
CA THR A 201 18.22 13.61 -8.72
C THR A 201 19.60 12.99 -8.97
N THR A 202 20.45 12.84 -7.94
CA THR A 202 21.77 12.21 -8.08
C THR A 202 21.65 10.73 -8.43
N VAL A 203 20.70 10.01 -7.81
CA VAL A 203 20.41 8.61 -8.16
C VAL A 203 19.82 8.52 -9.56
N LEU A 204 18.89 9.42 -9.91
CA LEU A 204 18.32 9.50 -11.26
C LEU A 204 19.42 9.64 -12.34
N ARG A 205 20.36 10.56 -12.14
CA ARG A 205 21.49 10.76 -13.07
C ARG A 205 22.28 9.48 -13.25
N LEU A 206 22.61 8.79 -12.14
CA LEU A 206 23.33 7.52 -12.23
C LEU A 206 22.56 6.47 -13.05
N PHE A 207 21.24 6.40 -12.91
CA PHE A 207 20.40 5.48 -13.68
C PHE A 207 20.39 5.85 -15.17
N ASN A 208 20.22 7.12 -15.48
CA ASN A 208 20.29 7.61 -16.86
C ASN A 208 21.65 7.33 -17.50
N ASP A 209 22.75 7.60 -16.78
CA ASP A 209 24.12 7.33 -17.23
C ASP A 209 24.39 5.82 -17.37
N SER A 210 23.59 4.98 -16.74
CA SER A 210 23.67 3.51 -16.80
C SER A 210 22.72 2.90 -17.83
N GLY A 211 22.07 3.72 -18.67
CA GLY A 211 21.26 3.26 -19.80
C GLY A 211 19.76 3.20 -19.58
N VAL A 212 19.24 3.67 -18.43
CA VAL A 212 17.79 3.78 -18.23
C VAL A 212 17.28 5.00 -18.99
N GLY A 213 16.23 4.84 -19.81
CA GLY A 213 15.66 5.92 -20.61
C GLY A 213 15.17 7.09 -19.76
N ALA A 214 15.56 8.32 -20.11
CA ALA A 214 15.27 9.53 -19.36
C ALA A 214 13.75 9.80 -19.23
N GLU A 215 12.98 9.46 -20.25
CA GLU A 215 11.53 9.61 -20.33
C GLU A 215 10.77 8.74 -19.30
N ARG A 216 11.44 7.75 -18.75
CA ARG A 216 10.90 6.85 -17.71
C ARG A 216 11.23 7.29 -16.29
N LEU A 217 12.13 8.25 -16.14
CA LEU A 217 12.71 8.64 -14.87
C LEU A 217 12.05 9.90 -14.29
N THR A 218 11.62 9.83 -13.03
CA THR A 218 11.11 10.96 -12.26
C THR A 218 11.84 11.05 -10.94
N ALA A 219 12.25 12.25 -10.51
CA ALA A 219 12.83 12.48 -9.18
C ALA A 219 11.94 13.40 -8.36
N ILE A 220 11.67 13.03 -7.11
CA ILE A 220 10.82 13.78 -6.17
C ILE A 220 11.54 13.91 -4.83
N GLY A 221 11.58 15.12 -4.26
CA GLY A 221 12.01 15.35 -2.88
C GLY A 221 10.80 15.57 -1.97
N TYR A 222 10.72 14.83 -0.88
CA TYR A 222 9.64 14.97 0.11
C TYR A 222 10.11 15.60 1.42
N GLY A 223 11.39 15.85 1.60
CA GLY A 223 11.91 16.29 2.90
C GLY A 223 11.49 15.35 4.01
N GLU A 224 11.06 15.89 5.14
CA GLU A 224 10.59 15.18 6.33
C GLU A 224 9.09 14.83 6.30
N THR A 225 8.34 15.17 5.24
CA THR A 225 6.87 15.16 5.24
C THR A 225 6.24 13.76 5.13
N ARG A 226 7.02 12.75 4.74
CA ARG A 226 6.56 11.36 4.59
C ARG A 226 7.38 10.38 5.42
N PRO A 227 7.31 10.44 6.76
CA PRO A 227 8.01 9.50 7.61
C PRO A 227 7.39 8.10 7.53
N VAL A 228 8.22 7.06 7.56
CA VAL A 228 7.80 5.65 7.67
C VAL A 228 7.90 5.14 9.08
N GLU A 229 8.63 5.86 9.95
CA GLU A 229 8.77 5.59 11.37
C GLU A 229 8.70 6.88 12.17
N THR A 230 8.54 6.74 13.49
CA THR A 230 8.54 7.90 14.39
C THR A 230 9.92 8.56 14.44
N ASN A 231 9.97 9.87 14.41
CA ASN A 231 11.22 10.64 14.52
C ASN A 231 11.77 10.76 15.96
N THR A 232 11.09 10.18 16.95
CA THR A 232 11.48 10.28 18.36
C THR A 232 12.72 9.46 18.69
N SER A 233 12.92 8.32 18.02
CA SER A 233 14.09 7.46 18.22
C SER A 233 15.16 7.70 17.14
N ALA A 234 16.42 7.38 17.46
CA ALA A 234 17.51 7.45 16.49
C ALA A 234 17.34 6.45 15.35
N GLU A 235 16.81 5.27 15.66
CA GLU A 235 16.51 4.19 14.71
C GLU A 235 15.38 4.59 13.75
N GLY A 236 14.32 5.23 14.27
CA GLY A 236 13.22 5.73 13.47
C GLY A 236 13.69 6.84 12.51
N ARG A 237 14.49 7.80 13.00
CA ARG A 237 15.09 8.81 12.12
C ARG A 237 15.98 8.19 11.04
N ALA A 238 16.77 7.16 11.39
CA ALA A 238 17.61 6.47 10.41
C ALA A 238 16.79 5.77 9.31
N ARG A 239 15.60 5.25 9.65
CA ARG A 239 14.67 4.68 8.65
C ARG A 239 13.97 5.75 7.81
N ASN A 240 13.71 6.92 8.38
CA ASN A 240 13.11 8.04 7.64
C ASN A 240 14.09 8.61 6.62
N ARG A 241 15.39 8.67 6.93
CA ARG A 241 16.43 9.04 5.97
C ARG A 241 16.65 7.93 4.96
N ARG A 242 15.95 7.98 3.83
CA ARG A 242 15.99 6.97 2.78
C ARG A 242 15.84 7.56 1.38
N VAL A 243 16.23 6.78 0.40
CA VAL A 243 15.80 6.94 -0.99
C VAL A 243 14.91 5.75 -1.34
N SER A 244 13.74 6.02 -1.87
CA SER A 244 12.83 5.00 -2.38
C SER A 244 12.81 5.04 -3.90
N ILE A 245 12.98 3.89 -4.53
CA ILE A 245 12.90 3.73 -5.98
C ILE A 245 11.64 2.93 -6.26
N LEU A 246 10.63 3.60 -6.79
CA LEU A 246 9.35 3.00 -7.16
C LEU A 246 9.37 2.64 -8.65
N ILE A 247 9.19 1.36 -8.94
CA ILE A 247 8.99 0.82 -10.28
C ILE A 247 7.48 0.62 -10.43
N ASP A 248 6.82 1.46 -11.23
CA ASP A 248 5.36 1.46 -11.33
C ASP A 248 4.88 0.47 -12.41
N SER A 249 3.92 -0.38 -12.04
CA SER A 249 3.31 -1.34 -12.96
C SER A 249 2.33 -0.69 -13.96
N ASN A 250 1.90 0.54 -13.69
CA ASN A 250 0.99 1.29 -14.54
C ASN A 250 1.75 2.38 -15.28
N ARG A 251 1.57 2.46 -16.60
CA ARG A 251 2.00 3.66 -17.34
C ARG A 251 1.17 4.87 -16.86
N PRO A 252 1.79 6.07 -16.74
CA PRO A 252 1.03 7.29 -16.53
C PRO A 252 -0.01 7.41 -17.64
N GLU A 253 -1.24 7.72 -17.27
CA GLU A 253 -2.27 8.06 -18.26
C GLU A 253 -1.83 9.37 -18.98
N GLU A 254 -1.97 9.40 -20.31
CA GLU A 254 -1.76 10.63 -21.05
C GLU A 254 -2.75 11.70 -20.58
N PRO A 255 -2.30 12.94 -20.33
CA PRO A 255 -3.20 13.97 -19.87
C PRO A 255 -4.27 14.24 -20.92
N THR A 256 -5.53 14.15 -20.52
CA THR A 256 -6.66 14.55 -21.38
C THR A 256 -6.88 16.04 -21.21
N GLU A 257 -6.84 16.80 -22.31
CA GLU A 257 -7.12 18.22 -22.30
C GLU A 257 -8.58 18.47 -21.89
N LEU A 258 -8.78 19.19 -20.79
CA LEU A 258 -10.10 19.65 -20.37
C LEU A 258 -10.50 20.84 -21.26
N ILE A 259 -11.18 20.55 -22.37
CA ILE A 259 -11.74 21.60 -23.22
C ILE A 259 -12.86 22.30 -22.44
N SER A 260 -12.60 23.51 -21.97
CA SER A 260 -13.63 24.37 -21.42
C SER A 260 -14.56 24.77 -22.59
N LYS A 261 -15.79 24.25 -22.59
CA LYS A 261 -16.82 24.65 -23.53
C LYS A 261 -17.04 26.16 -23.36
N PRO A 262 -16.88 26.98 -24.39
CA PRO A 262 -17.15 28.43 -24.26
C PRO A 262 -18.60 28.60 -23.83
N LEU A 263 -18.82 29.40 -22.78
CA LEU A 263 -20.16 29.85 -22.39
C LEU A 263 -20.75 30.61 -23.58
N SER A 264 -21.70 30.01 -24.28
CA SER A 264 -22.50 30.71 -25.29
C SER A 264 -23.29 31.82 -24.60
N GLN A 265 -23.00 33.05 -24.96
CA GLN A 265 -23.77 34.23 -24.60
C GLN A 265 -25.16 34.20 -25.23
#